data_2af151f75eceaa19275914d7ee3aa3bb
#
_entry.id   2af151f75eceaa19275914d7ee3aa3bb
#
_cell.length_a   1.000
_cell.length_b   1.000
_cell.length_c   1.000
_cell.angle_alpha   90.00
_cell.angle_beta   90.00
_cell.angle_gamma   90.00
#
_symmetry.space_group_name_H-M   'P 1'
#
loop_
_entity.id
_entity.type
_entity.pdbx_description
1 polymer ?
#
loop_
_entity_poly.entity_id
_entity_poly.type
_entity_poly.pdbx_seq_one_letter_code
_entity_poly.pdbx_strand_id
1 'polypeptide(L)'
;MPHRPRLLDLFCCAGGATRGYQLAGFHVVGVDIEPQPDYCGDEFIQDDALEFPLDGFDAIHASPPCQSFTAYRRKGHGVGDGYPNLIEPVRARLEQSGVPWVIENVAGAPLRNAVMLCGSSFGLDVRRHRYFESNVQLTAPSCDHSWQTPRFPPATNRTNLRRTVEVGVWRIPLEVQQRAMGIDWMPLRSLSEAIPPAYTEFIGRQLLAVIAAMRVLRVRLRQTRRRQPD
;
A
#
# COMPACT_ATOMS: atom_id res chain seq x y z
N MET A 1 -16.76 -6.69 21.53
CA MET A 1 -15.46 -6.04 21.15
C MET A 1 -15.78 -4.80 20.35
N PRO A 2 -15.05 -3.69 20.48
CA PRO A 2 -15.27 -2.55 19.61
C PRO A 2 -15.08 -2.99 18.14
N HIS A 3 -15.98 -2.57 17.29
CA HIS A 3 -15.97 -2.90 15.86
C HIS A 3 -14.70 -2.30 15.22
N ARG A 4 -13.87 -3.15 14.60
CA ARG A 4 -12.69 -2.72 13.84
C ARG A 4 -13.15 -1.83 12.67
N PRO A 5 -12.53 -0.67 12.42
CA PRO A 5 -12.81 0.11 11.21
C PRO A 5 -12.59 -0.75 9.96
N ARG A 6 -13.47 -0.59 8.96
CA ARG A 6 -13.38 -1.34 7.69
C ARG A 6 -12.55 -0.55 6.68
N LEU A 7 -11.60 -1.23 6.05
CA LEU A 7 -10.80 -0.68 4.95
C LEU A 7 -11.03 -1.52 3.70
N LEU A 8 -11.26 -0.85 2.58
CA LEU A 8 -11.31 -1.44 1.25
C LEU A 8 -9.92 -1.36 0.61
N ASP A 9 -9.38 -2.49 0.15
CA ASP A 9 -8.09 -2.59 -0.54
C ASP A 9 -8.33 -2.99 -2.00
N LEU A 10 -8.33 -1.98 -2.89
CA LEU A 10 -8.55 -2.14 -4.32
C LEU A 10 -7.24 -2.51 -5.04
N PHE A 11 -7.30 -3.45 -5.97
CA PHE A 11 -6.15 -4.08 -6.64
C PHE A 11 -5.26 -4.79 -5.61
N CYS A 12 -5.88 -5.56 -4.71
CA CYS A 12 -5.25 -6.05 -3.50
C CYS A 12 -4.17 -7.12 -3.73
N CYS A 13 -4.17 -7.80 -4.88
CA CYS A 13 -3.30 -8.95 -5.15
C CYS A 13 -3.32 -9.94 -3.95
N ALA A 14 -2.18 -10.54 -3.60
CA ALA A 14 -2.07 -11.46 -2.46
C ALA A 14 -2.02 -10.76 -1.07
N GLY A 15 -2.32 -9.44 -0.99
CA GLY A 15 -2.56 -8.74 0.26
C GLY A 15 -1.32 -8.19 0.98
N GLY A 16 -0.28 -7.74 0.26
CA GLY A 16 0.88 -7.10 0.89
C GLY A 16 0.50 -5.82 1.65
N ALA A 17 -0.29 -4.94 1.02
CA ALA A 17 -0.83 -3.75 1.66
C ALA A 17 -1.87 -4.12 2.73
N THR A 18 -2.78 -5.04 2.42
CA THR A 18 -3.79 -5.59 3.31
C THR A 18 -3.22 -5.96 4.68
N ARG A 19 -2.12 -6.75 4.70
CA ARG A 19 -1.50 -7.23 5.94
C ARG A 19 -1.06 -6.09 6.86
N GLY A 20 -0.50 -5.03 6.30
CA GLY A 20 -0.12 -3.86 7.09
C GLY A 20 -1.33 -3.14 7.70
N TYR A 21 -2.41 -2.98 6.96
CA TYR A 21 -3.64 -2.40 7.48
C TYR A 21 -4.29 -3.27 8.56
N GLN A 22 -4.22 -4.61 8.45
CA GLN A 22 -4.65 -5.51 9.52
C GLN A 22 -3.81 -5.31 10.79
N LEU A 23 -2.48 -5.18 10.67
CA LEU A 23 -1.57 -4.91 11.78
C LEU A 23 -1.84 -3.53 12.44
N ALA A 24 -2.28 -2.55 11.66
CA ALA A 24 -2.73 -1.27 12.18
C ALA A 24 -4.05 -1.36 12.95
N GLY A 25 -4.89 -2.38 12.71
CA GLY A 25 -6.16 -2.60 13.41
C GLY A 25 -7.43 -2.51 12.55
N PHE A 26 -7.30 -2.45 11.23
CA PHE A 26 -8.45 -2.50 10.32
C PHE A 26 -8.97 -3.93 10.11
N HIS A 27 -10.26 -4.05 9.80
CA HIS A 27 -10.83 -5.17 9.08
C HIS A 27 -10.73 -4.86 7.58
N VAL A 28 -10.05 -5.71 6.81
CA VAL A 28 -9.69 -5.40 5.43
C VAL A 28 -10.42 -6.30 4.45
N VAL A 29 -11.13 -5.68 3.52
CA VAL A 29 -11.80 -6.32 2.38
C VAL A 29 -10.96 -6.02 1.14
N GLY A 30 -10.42 -7.06 0.50
CA GLY A 30 -9.64 -6.94 -0.73
C GLY A 30 -10.51 -7.19 -1.96
N VAL A 31 -10.28 -6.38 -3.00
CA VAL A 31 -10.90 -6.52 -4.31
C VAL A 31 -9.83 -6.61 -5.39
N ASP A 32 -9.92 -7.62 -6.23
CA ASP A 32 -9.06 -7.81 -7.39
C ASP A 32 -9.84 -8.49 -8.51
N ILE A 33 -9.52 -8.15 -9.76
CA ILE A 33 -10.17 -8.77 -10.93
C ILE A 33 -9.74 -10.22 -11.12
N GLU A 34 -8.51 -10.54 -10.70
CA GLU A 34 -7.96 -11.89 -10.76
C GLU A 34 -8.20 -12.64 -9.45
N PRO A 35 -8.42 -13.97 -9.48
CA PRO A 35 -8.52 -14.75 -8.26
C PRO A 35 -7.20 -14.73 -7.49
N GLN A 36 -7.28 -14.51 -6.17
CA GLN A 36 -6.11 -14.39 -5.30
C GLN A 36 -6.10 -15.51 -4.23
N PRO A 37 -5.69 -16.75 -4.56
CA PRO A 37 -5.75 -17.87 -3.62
C PRO A 37 -4.86 -17.70 -2.39
N ASP A 38 -3.83 -16.87 -2.49
CA ASP A 38 -2.90 -16.56 -1.40
C ASP A 38 -3.27 -15.27 -0.65
N TYR A 39 -4.46 -14.71 -0.86
CA TYR A 39 -4.87 -13.48 -0.20
C TYR A 39 -4.96 -13.63 1.32
N CYS A 40 -4.32 -12.74 2.06
CA CYS A 40 -4.19 -12.83 3.52
C CYS A 40 -5.17 -11.98 4.32
N GLY A 41 -6.10 -11.28 3.65
CA GLY A 41 -7.05 -10.36 4.30
C GLY A 41 -8.21 -11.05 5.01
N ASP A 42 -9.09 -10.24 5.61
CA ASP A 42 -10.27 -10.75 6.32
C ASP A 42 -11.36 -11.24 5.34
N GLU A 43 -11.54 -10.56 4.20
CA GLU A 43 -12.49 -10.91 3.14
C GLU A 43 -11.86 -10.65 1.77
N PHE A 44 -12.12 -11.52 0.79
CA PHE A 44 -11.73 -11.33 -0.61
C PHE A 44 -12.96 -11.35 -1.52
N ILE A 45 -13.01 -10.42 -2.45
CA ILE A 45 -14.06 -10.32 -3.46
C ILE A 45 -13.39 -10.22 -4.83
N GLN A 46 -13.69 -11.14 -5.73
CA GLN A 46 -13.25 -11.06 -7.11
C GLN A 46 -14.20 -10.17 -7.89
N ASP A 47 -13.76 -8.95 -8.21
CA ASP A 47 -14.55 -7.95 -8.92
C ASP A 47 -13.64 -6.89 -9.57
N ASP A 48 -14.22 -6.07 -10.45
CA ASP A 48 -13.50 -4.92 -11.02
C ASP A 48 -13.39 -3.79 -10.01
N ALA A 49 -12.15 -3.46 -9.62
CA ALA A 49 -11.86 -2.38 -8.70
C ALA A 49 -12.36 -1.00 -9.18
N LEU A 50 -12.61 -0.81 -10.48
CA LEU A 50 -13.17 0.42 -11.02
C LEU A 50 -14.70 0.51 -10.90
N GLU A 51 -15.39 -0.61 -10.72
CA GLU A 51 -16.85 -0.66 -10.63
C GLU A 51 -17.33 -0.99 -9.20
N PHE A 52 -16.51 -1.62 -8.37
CA PHE A 52 -16.87 -2.06 -7.03
C PHE A 52 -17.36 -0.91 -6.15
N PRO A 53 -18.49 -1.06 -5.42
CA PRO A 53 -19.05 -0.02 -4.54
C PRO A 53 -18.06 0.43 -3.44
N LEU A 54 -17.94 1.75 -3.23
CA LEU A 54 -17.03 2.32 -2.23
C LEU A 54 -17.71 2.59 -0.88
N ASP A 55 -19.01 2.35 -0.77
CA ASP A 55 -19.81 2.62 0.43
C ASP A 55 -19.56 1.60 1.54
N GLY A 56 -19.73 2.02 2.78
CA GLY A 56 -19.66 1.14 3.95
C GLY A 56 -18.24 0.87 4.47
N PHE A 57 -17.23 1.60 3.97
CA PHE A 57 -15.86 1.56 4.45
C PHE A 57 -15.49 2.85 5.19
N ASP A 58 -14.58 2.74 6.16
CA ASP A 58 -14.05 3.87 6.92
C ASP A 58 -12.81 4.50 6.24
N ALA A 59 -12.12 3.72 5.39
CA ALA A 59 -11.00 4.14 4.56
C ALA A 59 -10.88 3.27 3.31
N ILE A 60 -10.16 3.77 2.29
CA ILE A 60 -9.92 3.03 1.05
C ILE A 60 -8.43 3.12 0.68
N HIS A 61 -7.84 1.99 0.31
CA HIS A 61 -6.54 1.92 -0.34
C HIS A 61 -6.71 1.45 -1.78
N ALA A 62 -5.88 1.95 -2.69
CA ALA A 62 -5.81 1.47 -4.06
C ALA A 62 -4.37 1.42 -4.55
N SER A 63 -3.96 0.28 -5.13
CA SER A 63 -2.66 0.08 -5.78
C SER A 63 -2.85 -0.26 -7.26
N PRO A 64 -3.29 0.71 -8.10
CA PRO A 64 -3.55 0.44 -9.51
C PRO A 64 -2.28 0.00 -10.24
N PRO A 65 -2.42 -0.76 -11.35
CA PRO A 65 -1.30 -1.33 -12.10
C PRO A 65 -0.17 -0.34 -12.37
N CYS A 66 1.05 -0.71 -11.96
CA CYS A 66 2.24 0.15 -12.06
C CYS A 66 3.06 -0.08 -13.34
N GLN A 67 2.72 -1.07 -14.16
CA GLN A 67 3.50 -1.53 -15.32
C GLN A 67 3.75 -0.39 -16.31
N SER A 68 2.82 0.54 -16.47
CA SER A 68 2.96 1.73 -17.31
C SER A 68 4.07 2.70 -16.85
N PHE A 69 4.51 2.64 -15.58
CA PHE A 69 5.42 3.61 -14.98
C PHE A 69 6.78 3.00 -14.61
N THR A 70 6.94 1.69 -14.69
CA THR A 70 8.18 1.02 -14.26
C THR A 70 9.39 1.39 -15.13
N ALA A 71 10.59 1.30 -14.56
CA ALA A 71 11.84 1.53 -15.28
C ALA A 71 12.08 0.54 -16.44
N TYR A 72 11.42 -0.62 -16.43
CA TYR A 72 11.46 -1.61 -17.50
C TYR A 72 10.87 -1.05 -18.81
N ARG A 73 9.76 -0.32 -18.74
CA ARG A 73 9.18 0.37 -19.90
C ARG A 73 10.12 1.42 -20.47
N ARG A 74 10.77 2.22 -19.60
CA ARG A 74 11.70 3.28 -20.02
C ARG A 74 12.92 2.74 -20.77
N LYS A 75 13.24 1.45 -20.67
CA LYS A 75 14.36 0.79 -21.36
C LYS A 75 13.96 0.08 -22.66
N GLY A 76 12.73 0.27 -23.14
CA GLY A 76 12.29 -0.27 -24.44
C GLY A 76 12.03 -1.80 -24.45
N HIS A 77 11.86 -2.42 -23.29
CA HIS A 77 11.61 -3.87 -23.20
C HIS A 77 10.15 -4.29 -23.46
N GLY A 78 9.31 -3.42 -24.05
CA GLY A 78 7.94 -3.75 -24.46
C GLY A 78 6.95 -4.05 -23.31
N VAL A 79 7.41 -4.10 -22.07
CA VAL A 79 6.56 -4.33 -20.91
C VAL A 79 5.86 -3.02 -20.57
N GLY A 80 4.55 -2.95 -20.76
CA GLY A 80 3.74 -1.78 -20.46
C GLY A 80 3.01 -1.15 -21.66
N ASP A 81 3.32 -1.56 -22.90
CA ASP A 81 2.51 -1.23 -24.06
C ASP A 81 1.20 -2.06 -23.97
N GLY A 82 0.10 -1.38 -23.64
CA GLY A 82 -1.21 -2.01 -23.42
C GLY A 82 -1.73 -1.98 -21.99
N TYR A 83 -0.91 -1.65 -20.99
CA TYR A 83 -1.40 -1.43 -19.62
C TYR A 83 -1.99 -0.03 -19.49
N PRO A 84 -3.28 0.12 -19.14
CA PRO A 84 -3.91 1.43 -18.97
C PRO A 84 -3.35 2.16 -17.75
N ASN A 85 -3.28 3.49 -17.85
CA ASN A 85 -3.06 4.34 -16.68
C ASN A 85 -4.37 4.48 -15.91
N LEU A 86 -4.52 3.74 -14.82
CA LEU A 86 -5.73 3.73 -14.01
C LEU A 86 -5.69 4.73 -12.83
N ILE A 87 -4.61 5.50 -12.64
CA ILE A 87 -4.48 6.41 -11.49
C ILE A 87 -5.56 7.50 -11.53
N GLU A 88 -5.78 8.16 -12.67
CA GLU A 88 -6.80 9.22 -12.77
C GLU A 88 -8.24 8.69 -12.58
N PRO A 89 -8.67 7.59 -13.23
CA PRO A 89 -9.98 7.01 -12.97
C PRO A 89 -10.18 6.61 -11.51
N VAL A 90 -9.18 5.97 -10.90
CA VAL A 90 -9.22 5.58 -9.47
C VAL A 90 -9.34 6.82 -8.59
N ARG A 91 -8.49 7.83 -8.80
CA ARG A 91 -8.53 9.08 -8.02
C ARG A 91 -9.91 9.74 -8.09
N ALA A 92 -10.48 9.87 -9.29
CA ALA A 92 -11.79 10.48 -9.48
C ALA A 92 -12.91 9.77 -8.68
N ARG A 93 -12.85 8.44 -8.58
CA ARG A 93 -13.77 7.66 -7.75
C ARG A 93 -13.52 7.87 -6.26
N LEU A 94 -12.25 7.83 -5.82
CA LEU A 94 -11.88 7.98 -4.42
C LEU A 94 -12.21 9.38 -3.88
N GLU A 95 -12.05 10.44 -4.67
CA GLU A 95 -12.43 11.81 -4.31
C GLU A 95 -13.93 11.93 -4.01
N GLN A 96 -14.78 11.10 -4.61
CA GLN A 96 -16.22 11.07 -4.38
C GLN A 96 -16.65 10.23 -3.17
N SER A 97 -15.77 9.38 -2.63
CA SER A 97 -16.10 8.46 -1.54
C SER A 97 -16.42 9.13 -0.20
N GLY A 98 -15.93 10.35 0.03
CA GLY A 98 -16.11 11.09 1.26
C GLY A 98 -15.42 10.52 2.50
N VAL A 99 -14.53 9.53 2.32
CA VAL A 99 -13.70 8.93 3.38
C VAL A 99 -12.20 9.16 3.14
N PRO A 100 -11.33 8.96 4.14
CA PRO A 100 -9.89 8.92 3.93
C PRO A 100 -9.50 7.85 2.90
N TRP A 101 -8.65 8.22 1.95
CA TRP A 101 -8.15 7.27 0.95
C TRP A 101 -6.66 7.45 0.68
N VAL A 102 -6.06 6.40 0.12
CA VAL A 102 -4.65 6.33 -0.28
C VAL A 102 -4.53 5.68 -1.65
N ILE A 103 -3.74 6.29 -2.55
CA ILE A 103 -3.31 5.67 -3.81
C ILE A 103 -1.81 5.41 -3.71
N GLU A 104 -1.40 4.17 -3.94
CA GLU A 104 0.01 3.78 -3.97
C GLU A 104 0.48 3.53 -5.41
N ASN A 105 1.73 3.90 -5.69
CA ASN A 105 2.38 3.47 -6.92
C ASN A 105 3.92 3.63 -6.85
N VAL A 106 4.59 3.29 -7.96
CA VAL A 106 6.05 3.39 -8.12
C VAL A 106 6.49 4.81 -8.48
N ALA A 107 7.80 5.07 -8.41
CA ALA A 107 8.40 6.32 -8.88
C ALA A 107 8.08 6.57 -10.37
N GLY A 108 7.64 7.80 -10.67
CA GLY A 108 7.26 8.24 -12.02
C GLY A 108 5.78 8.06 -12.36
N ALA A 109 4.99 7.46 -11.47
CA ALA A 109 3.54 7.50 -11.56
C ALA A 109 3.01 8.94 -11.31
N PRO A 110 1.90 9.37 -11.94
CA PRO A 110 1.38 10.74 -11.84
C PRO A 110 0.61 10.96 -10.52
N LEU A 111 1.24 10.64 -9.39
CA LEU A 111 0.72 10.90 -8.06
C LEU A 111 0.90 12.37 -7.67
N ARG A 112 -0.04 12.90 -6.86
CA ARG A 112 -0.07 14.29 -6.39
C ARG A 112 0.36 14.35 -4.92
N ASN A 113 1.32 15.23 -4.59
CA ASN A 113 1.78 15.47 -3.21
C ASN A 113 2.09 14.19 -2.43
N ALA A 114 2.59 13.16 -3.10
CA ALA A 114 2.80 11.85 -2.53
C ALA A 114 3.98 11.84 -1.55
N VAL A 115 3.82 11.16 -0.42
CA VAL A 115 4.93 10.82 0.49
C VAL A 115 5.63 9.56 -0.01
N MET A 116 6.94 9.46 0.21
CA MET A 116 7.75 8.29 -0.19
C MET A 116 8.12 7.47 1.04
N LEU A 117 7.83 6.18 1.01
CA LEU A 117 8.29 5.22 2.01
C LEU A 117 9.40 4.32 1.44
N CYS A 118 10.33 3.95 2.30
CA CYS A 118 11.49 3.12 2.00
C CYS A 118 11.68 2.02 3.04
N GLY A 119 12.04 0.83 2.63
CA GLY A 119 12.31 -0.28 3.55
C GLY A 119 13.36 0.04 4.60
N SER A 120 14.35 0.88 4.25
CA SER A 120 15.38 1.31 5.20
C SER A 120 14.80 2.03 6.43
N SER A 121 13.72 2.78 6.26
CA SER A 121 13.05 3.51 7.36
C SER A 121 12.30 2.59 8.32
N PHE A 122 12.08 1.33 7.94
CA PHE A 122 11.39 0.30 8.72
C PHE A 122 12.28 -0.88 9.11
N GLY A 123 13.61 -0.76 8.94
CA GLY A 123 14.55 -1.81 9.27
C GLY A 123 14.50 -3.03 8.34
N LEU A 124 13.86 -2.93 7.18
CA LEU A 124 13.77 -4.00 6.19
C LEU A 124 15.05 -4.11 5.35
N ASP A 125 15.36 -5.32 4.88
CA ASP A 125 16.50 -5.56 4.01
C ASP A 125 16.22 -5.27 2.53
N VAL A 126 15.25 -4.41 2.25
CA VAL A 126 14.92 -3.87 0.93
C VAL A 126 14.92 -2.35 0.96
N ARG A 127 15.18 -1.69 -0.16
CA ARG A 127 14.94 -0.25 -0.32
C ARG A 127 13.52 0.00 -0.76
N ARG A 128 13.09 -0.57 -1.87
CA ARG A 128 11.72 -0.63 -2.41
C ARG A 128 10.91 0.63 -2.19
N HIS A 129 11.35 1.76 -2.74
CA HIS A 129 10.62 3.02 -2.67
C HIS A 129 9.21 2.88 -3.25
N ARG A 130 8.22 3.32 -2.49
CA ARG A 130 6.81 3.42 -2.89
C ARG A 130 6.26 4.77 -2.51
N TYR A 131 5.37 5.28 -3.33
CA TYR A 131 4.82 6.62 -3.21
C TYR A 131 3.33 6.51 -2.90
N PHE A 132 2.88 7.34 -1.96
CA PHE A 132 1.52 7.30 -1.42
C PHE A 132 0.90 8.68 -1.48
N GLU A 133 -0.10 8.85 -2.35
CA GLU A 133 -0.97 10.01 -2.44
C GLU A 133 -2.17 9.79 -1.53
N SER A 134 -2.72 10.85 -0.91
CA SER A 134 -3.91 10.75 -0.05
C SER A 134 -4.65 12.08 0.02
N ASN A 135 -5.96 12.02 0.30
CA ASN A 135 -6.78 13.18 0.66
C ASN A 135 -6.60 13.65 2.10
N VAL A 136 -5.82 12.92 2.90
CA VAL A 136 -5.43 13.33 4.25
C VAL A 136 -3.91 13.57 4.29
N GLN A 137 -3.48 14.45 5.18
CA GLN A 137 -2.06 14.72 5.32
C GLN A 137 -1.35 13.49 5.91
N LEU A 138 -0.47 12.89 5.12
CA LEU A 138 0.41 11.81 5.55
C LEU A 138 1.80 12.36 5.87
N THR A 139 2.47 11.70 6.82
CA THR A 139 3.89 11.90 7.12
C THR A 139 4.69 10.67 6.70
N ALA A 140 5.98 10.84 6.47
CA ALA A 140 6.90 9.77 6.15
C ALA A 140 8.21 9.92 6.94
N PRO A 141 8.81 8.82 7.44
CA PRO A 141 10.14 8.86 8.01
C PRO A 141 11.18 9.08 6.90
N SER A 142 12.29 9.70 7.25
CA SER A 142 13.39 9.90 6.31
C SER A 142 14.00 8.56 5.86
N CYS A 143 14.39 8.52 4.60
CA CYS A 143 15.08 7.38 4.00
C CYS A 143 16.58 7.45 4.32
N ASP A 144 17.13 6.42 4.95
CA ASP A 144 18.56 6.28 5.24
C ASP A 144 19.10 4.96 4.69
N HIS A 145 20.04 5.04 3.75
CA HIS A 145 20.69 3.88 3.14
C HIS A 145 22.12 3.66 3.65
N SER A 146 22.59 4.44 4.63
CA SER A 146 23.97 4.37 5.13
C SER A 146 24.32 3.00 5.73
N TRP A 147 23.31 2.27 6.27
CA TRP A 147 23.47 0.96 6.86
C TRP A 147 23.21 -0.21 5.89
N GLN A 148 22.83 0.08 4.64
CA GLN A 148 22.47 -0.91 3.61
C GLN A 148 23.47 -0.94 2.46
N THR A 149 23.85 -2.14 1.99
CA THR A 149 24.54 -2.27 0.71
C THR A 149 23.60 -2.06 -0.47
N PRO A 150 24.07 -1.51 -1.61
CA PRO A 150 23.21 -1.21 -2.75
C PRO A 150 22.68 -2.43 -3.51
N ARG A 151 23.24 -3.64 -3.29
CA ARG A 151 22.87 -4.86 -4.04
C ARG A 151 23.09 -6.14 -3.23
N PHE A 152 22.26 -7.15 -3.50
CA PHE A 152 22.51 -8.55 -3.13
C PHE A 152 23.09 -9.30 -4.34
N PRO A 153 24.02 -10.23 -4.16
CA PRO A 153 25.11 -10.24 -3.21
C PRO A 153 26.41 -9.73 -3.85
N PRO A 154 27.18 -8.91 -3.27
CA PRO A 154 28.61 -9.05 -3.44
C PRO A 154 29.06 -10.21 -2.54
N ALA A 155 29.74 -11.18 -3.09
CA ALA A 155 30.26 -12.33 -2.34
C ALA A 155 31.20 -11.93 -1.19
N THR A 156 31.67 -10.69 -1.18
CA THR A 156 32.59 -10.15 -0.18
C THR A 156 32.05 -8.82 0.36
N ASN A 157 31.17 -8.88 1.34
CA ASN A 157 30.86 -7.68 2.13
C ASN A 157 31.93 -7.52 3.21
N ARG A 158 32.96 -6.72 2.94
CA ARG A 158 34.00 -6.36 3.91
C ARG A 158 33.53 -5.23 4.87
N THR A 159 32.31 -4.75 4.73
CA THR A 159 31.70 -3.73 5.57
C THR A 159 30.64 -4.39 6.49
N ASN A 160 30.40 -3.80 7.66
CA ASN A 160 29.34 -4.24 8.58
C ASN A 160 27.93 -3.85 8.11
N LEU A 161 27.74 -3.47 6.85
CA LEU A 161 26.47 -3.06 6.30
C LEU A 161 25.57 -4.28 6.02
N ARG A 162 24.30 -4.17 6.33
CA ARG A 162 23.28 -5.17 5.98
C ARG A 162 23.08 -5.19 4.46
N ARG A 163 22.94 -6.40 3.91
CA ARG A 163 22.74 -6.57 2.47
C ARG A 163 21.34 -6.15 2.08
N THR A 164 21.22 -5.39 0.98
CA THR A 164 19.92 -5.09 0.36
C THR A 164 19.53 -6.23 -0.57
N VAL A 165 18.33 -6.76 -0.39
CA VAL A 165 17.76 -7.85 -1.20
C VAL A 165 16.99 -7.24 -2.38
N GLU A 166 17.26 -7.73 -3.58
CA GLU A 166 16.45 -7.44 -4.78
C GLU A 166 15.29 -8.45 -4.82
N VAL A 167 14.05 -7.96 -4.83
CA VAL A 167 12.85 -8.79 -4.85
C VAL A 167 12.40 -9.03 -6.29
N GLY A 168 11.91 -10.25 -6.58
CA GLY A 168 11.54 -10.70 -7.92
C GLY A 168 12.69 -11.35 -8.70
N VAL A 169 13.82 -11.62 -8.05
CA VAL A 169 15.00 -12.23 -8.68
C VAL A 169 15.02 -13.73 -8.41
N TRP A 170 14.86 -14.55 -9.46
CA TRP A 170 14.74 -16.00 -9.37
C TRP A 170 15.93 -16.71 -8.71
N ARG A 171 17.16 -16.17 -8.81
CA ARG A 171 18.37 -16.73 -8.23
C ARG A 171 18.58 -16.40 -6.74
N ILE A 172 17.71 -15.58 -6.15
CA ILE A 172 17.72 -15.32 -4.71
C ILE A 172 16.65 -16.24 -4.10
N PRO A 173 16.98 -17.06 -3.08
CA PRO A 173 15.99 -17.93 -2.44
C PRO A 173 14.74 -17.16 -2.01
N LEU A 174 13.57 -17.77 -2.19
CA LEU A 174 12.28 -17.12 -1.91
C LEU A 174 12.19 -16.67 -0.45
N GLU A 175 12.60 -17.51 0.49
CA GLU A 175 12.59 -17.23 1.91
C GLU A 175 13.46 -16.03 2.32
N VAL A 176 14.54 -15.76 1.56
CA VAL A 176 15.38 -14.58 1.76
C VAL A 176 14.64 -13.31 1.33
N GLN A 177 13.95 -13.37 0.19
CA GLN A 177 13.17 -12.26 -0.33
C GLN A 177 11.94 -12.01 0.55
N GLN A 178 11.25 -13.06 0.99
CA GLN A 178 10.13 -12.99 1.91
C GLN A 178 10.52 -12.30 3.23
N ARG A 179 11.61 -12.76 3.85
CA ARG A 179 12.14 -12.17 5.09
C ARG A 179 12.51 -10.69 4.91
N ALA A 180 13.13 -10.35 3.79
CA ALA A 180 13.52 -8.98 3.49
C ALA A 180 12.33 -8.02 3.35
N MET A 181 11.17 -8.54 2.93
CA MET A 181 9.92 -7.81 2.76
C MET A 181 9.01 -7.83 4.00
N GLY A 182 9.27 -8.75 4.95
CA GLY A 182 8.34 -9.05 6.05
C GLY A 182 7.07 -9.75 5.57
N ILE A 183 7.18 -10.62 4.56
CA ILE A 183 6.08 -11.36 3.92
C ILE A 183 6.50 -12.82 3.83
N ASP A 184 5.74 -13.76 4.39
CA ASP A 184 6.07 -15.19 4.45
C ASP A 184 5.08 -16.12 3.71
N TRP A 185 3.97 -15.58 3.22
CA TRP A 185 2.89 -16.35 2.59
C TRP A 185 2.86 -16.28 1.05
N MET A 186 3.58 -15.33 0.43
CA MET A 186 3.47 -15.09 -1.01
C MET A 186 4.47 -15.92 -1.82
N PRO A 187 4.05 -16.49 -2.97
CA PRO A 187 4.98 -16.98 -3.99
C PRO A 187 5.75 -15.84 -4.63
N LEU A 188 6.87 -16.15 -5.31
CA LEU A 188 7.78 -15.15 -5.87
C LEU A 188 7.10 -14.14 -6.82
N ARG A 189 6.13 -14.59 -7.62
CA ARG A 189 5.38 -13.72 -8.55
C ARG A 189 4.66 -12.62 -7.78
N SER A 190 3.81 -12.97 -6.82
CA SER A 190 3.05 -12.02 -6.01
C SER A 190 3.97 -11.16 -5.15
N LEU A 191 5.04 -11.75 -4.57
CA LEU A 191 6.02 -11.03 -3.77
C LEU A 191 6.73 -9.93 -4.57
N SER A 192 6.98 -10.16 -5.86
CA SER A 192 7.65 -9.18 -6.73
C SER A 192 6.86 -7.89 -6.91
N GLU A 193 5.55 -7.94 -6.78
CA GLU A 193 4.63 -6.81 -6.92
C GLU A 193 4.22 -6.21 -5.55
N ALA A 194 4.36 -6.99 -4.47
CA ALA A 194 3.85 -6.66 -3.15
C ALA A 194 4.42 -5.36 -2.55
N ILE A 195 3.60 -4.71 -1.73
CA ILE A 195 3.98 -3.63 -0.84
C ILE A 195 4.40 -4.25 0.51
N PRO A 196 5.53 -3.86 1.11
CA PRO A 196 5.88 -4.32 2.44
C PRO A 196 4.80 -3.94 3.47
N PRO A 197 4.31 -4.88 4.31
CA PRO A 197 3.28 -4.61 5.31
C PRO A 197 3.62 -3.45 6.25
N ALA A 198 4.89 -3.26 6.59
CA ALA A 198 5.34 -2.18 7.45
C ALA A 198 4.96 -0.77 6.92
N TYR A 199 4.85 -0.60 5.59
CA TYR A 199 4.48 0.69 5.01
C TYR A 199 3.01 1.00 5.28
N THR A 200 2.14 0.06 5.01
CA THR A 200 0.69 0.24 5.17
C THR A 200 0.25 0.10 6.63
N GLU A 201 1.01 -0.57 7.49
CA GLU A 201 0.84 -0.46 8.94
C GLU A 201 1.09 0.97 9.41
N PHE A 202 2.19 1.58 8.96
CA PHE A 202 2.53 2.96 9.32
C PHE A 202 1.48 3.97 8.81
N ILE A 203 1.03 3.82 7.56
CA ILE A 203 -0.05 4.65 6.99
C ILE A 203 -1.38 4.38 7.69
N GLY A 204 -1.72 3.12 7.95
CA GLY A 204 -2.95 2.71 8.60
C GLY A 204 -3.13 3.33 9.99
N ARG A 205 -2.06 3.44 10.76
CA ARG A 205 -2.09 4.13 12.07
C ARG A 205 -2.43 5.62 11.93
N GLN A 206 -1.95 6.29 10.89
CA GLN A 206 -2.29 7.68 10.60
C GLN A 206 -3.76 7.82 10.17
N LEU A 207 -4.24 6.93 9.29
CA LEU A 207 -5.66 6.90 8.89
C LEU A 207 -6.60 6.67 10.09
N LEU A 208 -6.25 5.76 11.01
CA LEU A 208 -7.06 5.53 12.22
C LEU A 208 -7.17 6.78 13.08
N ALA A 209 -6.09 7.55 13.23
CA ALA A 209 -6.13 8.81 13.97
C ALA A 209 -7.07 9.83 13.33
N VAL A 210 -7.04 9.94 11.98
CA VAL A 210 -7.95 10.82 11.23
C VAL A 210 -9.39 10.36 11.37
N ILE A 211 -9.68 9.07 11.21
CA ILE A 211 -11.02 8.48 11.35
C ILE A 211 -11.58 8.76 12.75
N ALA A 212 -10.77 8.58 13.80
CA ALA A 212 -11.18 8.87 15.17
C ALA A 212 -11.54 10.35 15.34
N ALA A 213 -10.72 11.27 14.81
CA ALA A 213 -10.99 12.72 14.87
C ALA A 213 -12.28 13.08 14.12
N MET A 214 -12.50 12.51 12.93
CA MET A 214 -13.72 12.72 12.14
C MET A 214 -14.97 12.23 12.89
N ARG A 215 -14.91 11.08 13.55
CA ARG A 215 -16.02 10.54 14.37
C ARG A 215 -16.38 11.48 15.53
N VAL A 216 -15.39 11.98 16.25
CA VAL A 216 -15.58 12.96 17.35
C VAL A 216 -16.26 14.23 16.83
N LEU A 217 -15.80 14.77 15.69
CA LEU A 217 -16.36 15.97 15.10
C LEU A 217 -17.82 15.76 14.68
N ARG A 218 -18.14 14.63 14.04
CA ARG A 218 -19.53 14.29 13.65
C ARG A 218 -20.47 14.22 14.85
N VAL A 219 -20.03 13.65 15.97
CA VAL A 219 -20.81 13.58 17.20
C VAL A 219 -21.09 14.99 17.76
N ARG A 220 -20.08 15.84 17.84
CA ARG A 220 -20.21 17.23 18.31
C ARG A 220 -21.19 18.04 17.45
N LEU A 221 -21.08 17.96 16.13
CA LEU A 221 -21.98 18.66 15.21
C LEU A 221 -23.44 18.22 15.35
N ARG A 222 -23.69 16.91 15.56
CA ARG A 222 -25.04 16.40 15.81
C ARG A 222 -25.62 16.93 17.13
N GLN A 223 -24.81 17.06 18.17
CA GLN A 223 -25.23 17.61 19.47
C GLN A 223 -25.54 19.10 19.39
N THR A 224 -24.76 19.88 18.62
CA THR A 224 -25.00 21.33 18.42
C THR A 224 -26.32 21.58 17.68
N ARG A 225 -26.56 20.82 16.61
CA ARG A 225 -27.84 20.92 15.84
C ARG A 225 -29.08 20.60 16.69
N ARG A 226 -28.97 19.69 17.65
CA ARG A 226 -30.10 19.34 18.56
C ARG A 226 -30.36 20.40 19.64
N ARG A 227 -29.48 21.35 19.85
CA ARG A 227 -29.55 22.40 20.87
C ARG A 227 -30.02 23.77 20.32
N GLN A 228 -30.19 23.91 19.02
CA GLN A 228 -30.80 25.09 18.43
C GLN A 228 -32.33 24.86 18.37
N PRO A 229 -33.14 25.55 19.22
CA PRO A 229 -34.58 25.58 19.04
C PRO A 229 -34.91 26.44 17.81
N ASP A 230 -35.99 26.08 17.11
CA ASP A 230 -36.55 26.86 16.00
C ASP A 230 -36.95 28.28 16.43
#